data_1f00a5d1eb86564759d3b6c6bfdae963
#
_entry.id   1f00a5d1eb86564759d3b6c6bfdae963
#
_cell.length_a   1.000
_cell.length_b   1.000
_cell.length_c   1.000
_cell.angle_alpha   90.00
_cell.angle_beta   90.00
_cell.angle_gamma   90.00
#
_symmetry.space_group_name_H-M   'P 1'
#
loop_
_entity.id
_entity.type
_entity.pdbx_description
1 polymer ?
#
loop_
_entity_poly.entity_id
_entity_poly.type
_entity_poly.pdbx_seq_one_letter_code
_entity_poly.pdbx_strand_id
1 'polypeptide(L)'
;MIKLPSGVDINNLIDDIRIFSWQAADVLIYYSKLLENSVDKGSILKNNNEEDPVTLADLKVNELIIKGINEKYKNINWDILSEENVKISSKVFDSNADWIWVLDPLDGTKDFIQGTGNYAMHLALNFKQKPYIGFVLIPEKDQLWITAVSYTHLRAHETP
;
A
#
# COMPACT_ATOMS: atom_id res chain seq x y z
N MET A 1 21.40 11.29 13.22
CA MET A 1 20.07 10.64 13.33
C MET A 1 19.15 11.32 12.33
N ILE A 2 18.52 10.57 11.42
CA ILE A 2 17.53 11.10 10.46
C ILE A 2 16.31 11.55 11.27
N LYS A 3 15.84 12.77 11.04
CA LYS A 3 14.62 13.29 11.67
C LYS A 3 13.49 13.29 10.64
N LEU A 4 12.33 12.78 11.02
CA LEU A 4 11.11 12.92 10.25
C LEU A 4 10.79 14.41 9.95
N PRO A 5 9.97 14.70 8.93
CA PRO A 5 9.51 16.06 8.67
C PRO A 5 8.94 16.72 9.93
N SER A 6 9.11 18.04 10.04
CA SER A 6 8.57 18.80 11.18
C SER A 6 7.06 18.58 11.32
N GLY A 7 6.61 18.28 12.53
CA GLY A 7 5.21 17.98 12.83
C GLY A 7 4.81 16.52 12.70
N VAL A 8 5.74 15.62 12.32
CA VAL A 8 5.48 14.18 12.25
C VAL A 8 6.10 13.48 13.45
N ASP A 9 5.25 12.87 14.28
CA ASP A 9 5.65 11.93 15.33
C ASP A 9 5.64 10.50 14.78
N ILE A 10 6.70 9.72 15.04
CA ILE A 10 6.85 8.39 14.47
C ILE A 10 5.81 7.39 14.97
N ASN A 11 5.41 7.47 16.23
CA ASN A 11 4.44 6.54 16.79
C ASN A 11 3.05 6.81 16.21
N ASN A 12 2.65 8.09 16.15
CA ASN A 12 1.40 8.48 15.52
C ASN A 12 1.37 8.10 14.04
N LEU A 13 2.49 8.29 13.32
CA LEU A 13 2.59 7.89 11.92
C LEU A 13 2.40 6.38 11.73
N ILE A 14 3.08 5.58 12.56
CA ILE A 14 2.95 4.11 12.53
C ILE A 14 1.51 3.69 12.84
N ASP A 15 0.87 4.31 13.84
CA ASP A 15 -0.52 3.99 14.21
C ASP A 15 -1.51 4.36 13.10
N ASP A 16 -1.35 5.53 12.48
CA ASP A 16 -2.21 5.95 11.37
C ASP A 16 -2.06 5.00 10.15
N ILE A 17 -0.83 4.67 9.78
CA ILE A 17 -0.59 3.75 8.65
C ILE A 17 -1.07 2.33 8.98
N ARG A 18 -0.97 1.89 10.23
CA ARG A 18 -1.56 0.62 10.68
C ARG A 18 -3.06 0.59 10.46
N ILE A 19 -3.78 1.66 10.83
CA ILE A 19 -5.22 1.78 10.60
C ILE A 19 -5.52 1.71 9.09
N PHE A 20 -4.82 2.48 8.25
CA PHE A 20 -5.02 2.47 6.81
C PHE A 20 -4.72 1.09 6.20
N SER A 21 -3.68 0.41 6.71
CA SER A 21 -3.34 -0.95 6.24
C SER A 21 -4.46 -1.95 6.53
N TRP A 22 -5.07 -1.92 7.71
CA TRP A 22 -6.19 -2.81 8.01
C TRP A 22 -7.44 -2.48 7.20
N GLN A 23 -7.70 -1.21 6.92
CA GLN A 23 -8.77 -0.83 5.99
C GLN A 23 -8.48 -1.35 4.57
N ALA A 24 -7.21 -1.35 4.14
CA ALA A 24 -6.80 -1.95 2.88
C ALA A 24 -6.98 -3.47 2.89
N ALA A 25 -6.71 -4.15 4.02
CA ALA A 25 -6.98 -5.58 4.17
C ALA A 25 -8.44 -5.91 3.92
N ASP A 26 -9.37 -5.15 4.50
CA ASP A 26 -10.82 -5.32 4.30
C ASP A 26 -11.20 -5.21 2.82
N VAL A 27 -10.62 -4.24 2.10
CA VAL A 27 -10.83 -4.07 0.66
C VAL A 27 -10.30 -5.28 -0.12
N LEU A 28 -9.07 -5.72 0.15
CA LEU A 28 -8.44 -6.84 -0.54
C LEU A 28 -9.24 -8.14 -0.31
N ILE A 29 -9.57 -8.46 0.94
CA ILE A 29 -10.37 -9.64 1.28
C ILE A 29 -11.77 -9.60 0.64
N TYR A 30 -12.40 -8.43 0.60
CA TYR A 30 -13.71 -8.27 -0.05
C TYR A 30 -13.63 -8.63 -1.54
N TYR A 31 -12.66 -8.07 -2.28
CA TYR A 31 -12.51 -8.35 -3.71
C TYR A 31 -12.00 -9.76 -4.00
N SER A 32 -11.14 -10.34 -3.14
CA SER A 32 -10.73 -11.75 -3.22
C SER A 32 -11.95 -12.67 -3.18
N LYS A 33 -12.85 -12.48 -2.20
CA LYS A 33 -14.09 -13.25 -2.09
C LYS A 33 -15.06 -13.02 -3.26
N LEU A 34 -15.11 -11.81 -3.82
CA LEU A 34 -15.90 -11.56 -5.02
C LEU A 34 -15.35 -12.37 -6.22
N LEU A 35 -14.04 -12.42 -6.40
CA LEU A 35 -13.40 -13.18 -7.47
C LEU A 35 -13.65 -14.69 -7.34
N GLU A 36 -13.61 -15.22 -6.12
CA GLU A 36 -13.89 -16.63 -5.85
C GLU A 36 -15.34 -17.02 -6.22
N ASN A 37 -16.28 -16.13 -5.95
CA ASN A 37 -17.71 -16.38 -6.13
C ASN A 37 -18.26 -15.90 -7.49
N SER A 38 -17.47 -15.19 -8.29
CA SER A 38 -17.94 -14.63 -9.56
C SER A 38 -17.82 -15.61 -10.71
N VAL A 39 -18.92 -15.76 -11.47
CA VAL A 39 -18.94 -16.44 -12.76
C VAL A 39 -18.28 -15.58 -13.84
N ASP A 40 -18.38 -14.25 -13.72
CA ASP A 40 -17.76 -13.26 -14.59
C ASP A 40 -16.70 -12.45 -13.83
N LYS A 41 -15.45 -12.91 -13.93
CA LYS A 41 -14.29 -12.19 -13.34
C LYS A 41 -13.96 -10.90 -14.10
N GLY A 42 -14.43 -10.75 -15.32
CA GLY A 42 -14.15 -9.59 -16.17
C GLY A 42 -14.66 -8.26 -15.57
N SER A 43 -15.72 -8.29 -14.78
CA SER A 43 -16.26 -7.09 -14.13
C SER A 43 -15.33 -6.51 -13.04
N ILE A 44 -14.42 -7.32 -12.51
CA ILE A 44 -13.47 -6.93 -11.44
C ILE A 44 -12.11 -6.56 -12.03
N LEU A 45 -11.79 -7.06 -13.23
CA LEU A 45 -10.57 -6.72 -13.95
C LEU A 45 -10.73 -5.37 -14.65
N LYS A 46 -9.74 -4.51 -14.53
CA LYS A 46 -9.71 -3.19 -15.20
C LYS A 46 -8.96 -3.22 -16.52
N ASN A 47 -8.06 -4.14 -16.69
CA ASN A 47 -7.42 -4.40 -17.96
C ASN A 47 -7.31 -5.91 -18.19
N ASN A 48 -7.25 -6.30 -19.46
CA ASN A 48 -7.11 -7.69 -19.88
C ASN A 48 -5.65 -7.99 -20.28
N ASN A 49 -4.68 -7.22 -19.77
CA ASN A 49 -3.28 -7.51 -20.02
C ASN A 49 -2.85 -8.69 -19.13
N GLU A 50 -2.62 -9.84 -19.74
CA GLU A 50 -2.20 -11.06 -19.03
C GLU A 50 -0.82 -10.92 -18.38
N GLU A 51 0.03 -10.01 -18.88
CA GLU A 51 1.37 -9.79 -18.32
C GLU A 51 1.33 -8.90 -17.07
N ASP A 52 0.44 -7.89 -17.08
CA ASP A 52 0.31 -6.93 -15.99
C ASP A 52 -1.18 -6.60 -15.71
N PRO A 53 -1.92 -7.51 -15.08
CA PRO A 53 -3.33 -7.30 -14.78
C PRO A 53 -3.52 -6.25 -13.67
N VAL A 54 -4.58 -5.46 -13.79
CA VAL A 54 -5.02 -4.50 -12.76
C VAL A 54 -6.44 -4.83 -12.37
N THR A 55 -6.71 -4.90 -11.09
CA THR A 55 -8.05 -5.14 -10.55
C THR A 55 -8.65 -3.89 -9.92
N LEU A 56 -9.94 -3.95 -9.63
CA LEU A 56 -10.60 -2.91 -8.83
C LEU A 56 -10.01 -2.83 -7.43
N ALA A 57 -9.47 -3.94 -6.90
CA ALA A 57 -8.82 -3.96 -5.59
C ALA A 57 -7.58 -3.08 -5.57
N ASP A 58 -6.68 -3.20 -6.58
CA ASP A 58 -5.48 -2.37 -6.72
C ASP A 58 -5.85 -0.89 -6.65
N LEU A 59 -6.82 -0.49 -7.47
CA LEU A 59 -7.23 0.92 -7.57
C LEU A 59 -7.87 1.44 -6.27
N LYS A 60 -8.67 0.60 -5.59
CA LYS A 60 -9.32 0.99 -4.34
C LYS A 60 -8.34 1.11 -3.18
N VAL A 61 -7.39 0.19 -3.07
CA VAL A 61 -6.32 0.27 -2.06
C VAL A 61 -5.43 1.48 -2.34
N ASN A 62 -5.06 1.70 -3.60
CA ASN A 62 -4.30 2.87 -4.02
C ASN A 62 -4.97 4.18 -3.58
N GLU A 63 -6.27 4.34 -3.91
CA GLU A 63 -7.06 5.51 -3.53
C GLU A 63 -7.12 5.70 -2.01
N LEU A 64 -7.40 4.63 -1.26
CA LEU A 64 -7.52 4.64 0.19
C LEU A 64 -6.24 5.11 0.87
N ILE A 65 -5.11 4.51 0.53
CA ILE A 65 -3.81 4.82 1.16
C ILE A 65 -3.37 6.25 0.82
N ILE A 66 -3.43 6.63 -0.46
CA ILE A 66 -3.01 7.97 -0.90
C ILE A 66 -3.89 9.05 -0.25
N LYS A 67 -5.22 8.85 -0.24
CA LYS A 67 -6.15 9.77 0.39
C LYS A 67 -5.90 9.88 1.90
N GLY A 68 -5.75 8.75 2.59
CA GLY A 68 -5.48 8.72 4.03
C GLY A 68 -4.22 9.51 4.40
N ILE A 69 -3.12 9.27 3.68
CA ILE A 69 -1.85 9.99 3.91
C ILE A 69 -2.03 11.48 3.61
N ASN A 70 -2.62 11.87 2.48
CA ASN A 70 -2.76 13.26 2.08
C ASN A 70 -3.69 14.05 3.00
N GLU A 71 -4.77 13.46 3.48
CA GLU A 71 -5.71 14.13 4.39
C GLU A 71 -5.12 14.30 5.79
N LYS A 72 -4.47 13.27 6.31
CA LYS A 72 -3.90 13.28 7.65
C LYS A 72 -2.66 14.16 7.75
N TYR A 73 -1.84 14.16 6.71
CA TYR A 73 -0.53 14.82 6.66
C TYR A 73 -0.44 15.92 5.60
N LYS A 74 -1.54 16.62 5.34
CA LYS A 74 -1.69 17.63 4.27
C LYS A 74 -0.65 18.76 4.28
N ASN A 75 -0.02 19.02 5.42
CA ASN A 75 0.97 20.10 5.57
C ASN A 75 2.42 19.58 5.53
N ILE A 76 2.62 18.30 5.29
CA ILE A 76 3.95 17.69 5.24
C ILE A 76 4.45 17.65 3.81
N ASN A 77 5.68 18.11 3.60
CA ASN A 77 6.32 18.08 2.30
C ASN A 77 6.94 16.71 2.03
N TRP A 78 6.13 15.81 1.47
CA TRP A 78 6.54 14.53 0.91
C TRP A 78 5.74 14.21 -0.34
N ASP A 79 6.28 13.33 -1.17
CA ASP A 79 5.60 12.86 -2.36
C ASP A 79 5.14 11.40 -2.19
N ILE A 80 4.26 10.96 -3.07
CA ILE A 80 3.76 9.58 -3.10
C ILE A 80 3.97 9.01 -4.49
N LEU A 81 4.82 8.00 -4.59
CA LEU A 81 5.02 7.17 -5.77
C LEU A 81 4.20 5.90 -5.62
N SER A 82 3.21 5.72 -6.46
CA SER A 82 2.41 4.49 -6.49
C SER A 82 2.56 3.80 -7.84
N GLU A 83 2.62 2.48 -7.83
CA GLU A 83 2.67 1.65 -9.03
C GLU A 83 1.51 1.99 -9.98
N GLU A 84 0.28 2.06 -9.47
CA GLU A 84 -0.90 2.35 -10.27
C GLU A 84 -0.90 3.76 -10.87
N ASN A 85 -0.40 4.75 -10.13
CA ASN A 85 -0.30 6.12 -10.65
C ASN A 85 0.74 6.23 -11.78
N VAL A 86 1.84 5.50 -11.69
CA VAL A 86 2.87 5.44 -12.75
C VAL A 86 2.31 4.76 -13.99
N LYS A 87 1.61 3.63 -13.84
CA LYS A 87 0.97 2.92 -14.96
C LYS A 87 -0.03 3.80 -15.70
N ILE A 88 -0.85 4.59 -14.98
CA ILE A 88 -1.87 5.46 -15.57
C ILE A 88 -1.24 6.68 -16.25
N SER A 89 -0.23 7.30 -15.66
CA SER A 89 0.29 8.60 -16.13
C SER A 89 1.30 8.48 -17.26
N SER A 90 1.93 7.32 -17.45
CA SER A 90 3.05 7.09 -18.38
C SER A 90 4.19 8.12 -18.25
N LYS A 91 4.21 8.89 -17.15
CA LYS A 91 5.22 9.91 -16.87
C LYS A 91 6.28 9.35 -15.96
N VAL A 92 7.54 9.71 -16.23
CA VAL A 92 8.63 9.46 -15.29
C VAL A 92 8.32 10.23 -14.00
N PHE A 93 8.33 9.52 -12.88
CA PHE A 93 8.18 10.15 -11.57
C PHE A 93 9.44 10.98 -11.29
N ASP A 94 9.28 12.28 -11.27
CA ASP A 94 10.33 13.25 -10.95
C ASP A 94 9.93 13.99 -9.69
N SER A 95 10.63 13.73 -8.61
CA SER A 95 10.40 14.33 -7.31
C SER A 95 11.70 14.89 -6.74
N ASN A 96 11.63 16.13 -6.27
CA ASN A 96 12.70 16.76 -5.51
C ASN A 96 12.49 16.66 -3.99
N ALA A 97 11.46 15.93 -3.53
CA ALA A 97 11.20 15.74 -2.12
C ALA A 97 12.23 14.78 -1.49
N ASP A 98 12.76 15.14 -0.33
CA ASP A 98 13.64 14.25 0.43
C ASP A 98 12.89 13.02 0.96
N TRP A 99 11.59 13.16 1.22
CA TRP A 99 10.72 12.13 1.75
C TRP A 99 9.69 11.69 0.71
N ILE A 100 9.66 10.40 0.42
CA ILE A 100 8.79 9.82 -0.62
C ILE A 100 8.15 8.55 -0.07
N TRP A 101 6.82 8.50 -0.10
CA TRP A 101 6.09 7.26 0.05
C TRP A 101 6.16 6.43 -1.25
N VAL A 102 6.42 5.14 -1.12
CA VAL A 102 6.39 4.18 -2.22
C VAL A 102 5.34 3.14 -1.90
N LEU A 103 4.34 3.02 -2.76
CA LEU A 103 3.18 2.15 -2.59
C LEU A 103 3.08 1.16 -3.74
N ASP A 104 3.00 -0.12 -3.42
CA ASP A 104 2.45 -1.18 -4.23
C ASP A 104 1.14 -1.65 -3.57
N PRO A 105 -0.02 -1.30 -4.14
CA PRO A 105 -1.31 -1.59 -3.51
C PRO A 105 -1.65 -3.07 -3.45
N LEU A 106 -1.15 -3.86 -4.40
CA LEU A 106 -1.41 -5.28 -4.52
C LEU A 106 -0.29 -6.01 -5.28
N ASP A 107 0.78 -6.34 -4.57
CA ASP A 107 1.80 -7.26 -5.07
C ASP A 107 1.24 -8.68 -5.16
N GLY A 108 1.52 -9.36 -6.27
CA GLY A 108 0.96 -10.68 -6.55
C GLY A 108 -0.45 -10.63 -7.16
N THR A 109 -0.76 -9.65 -8.02
CA THR A 109 -2.08 -9.48 -8.65
C THR A 109 -2.53 -10.73 -9.41
N LYS A 110 -1.62 -11.48 -10.05
CA LYS A 110 -1.94 -12.76 -10.72
C LYS A 110 -2.40 -13.81 -9.72
N ASP A 111 -1.72 -13.95 -8.60
CA ASP A 111 -2.08 -14.86 -7.52
C ASP A 111 -3.41 -14.47 -6.89
N PHE A 112 -3.65 -13.17 -6.73
CA PHE A 112 -4.92 -12.63 -6.27
C PHE A 112 -6.10 -13.04 -7.18
N ILE A 113 -5.95 -12.88 -8.51
CA ILE A 113 -6.97 -13.26 -9.50
C ILE A 113 -7.18 -14.77 -9.53
N GLN A 114 -6.13 -15.56 -9.30
CA GLN A 114 -6.20 -17.02 -9.27
C GLN A 114 -6.75 -17.57 -7.95
N GLY A 115 -6.84 -16.74 -6.90
CA GLY A 115 -7.34 -17.15 -5.59
C GLY A 115 -6.35 -18.01 -4.80
N THR A 116 -5.04 -17.87 -5.02
CA THR A 116 -4.01 -18.64 -4.29
C THR A 116 -3.78 -18.15 -2.87
N GLY A 117 -4.22 -16.91 -2.56
CA GLY A 117 -3.97 -16.24 -1.27
C GLY A 117 -2.55 -15.69 -1.11
N ASN A 118 -1.71 -15.75 -2.14
CA ASN A 118 -0.32 -15.27 -2.10
C ASN A 118 -0.22 -13.85 -2.65
N TYR A 119 -0.72 -12.89 -1.90
CA TYR A 119 -0.66 -11.48 -2.26
C TYR A 119 -0.44 -10.60 -1.03
N ALA A 120 0.07 -9.40 -1.25
CA ALA A 120 0.40 -8.45 -0.19
C ALA A 120 0.23 -7.00 -0.66
N MET A 121 0.10 -6.06 0.29
CA MET A 121 0.32 -4.64 0.04
C MET A 121 1.67 -4.25 0.62
N HIS A 122 2.44 -3.50 -0.14
CA HIS A 122 3.71 -2.94 0.31
C HIS A 122 3.65 -1.41 0.36
N LEU A 123 4.05 -0.84 1.49
CA LEU A 123 4.17 0.61 1.65
C LEU A 123 5.47 0.94 2.37
N ALA A 124 6.23 1.89 1.84
CA ALA A 124 7.47 2.35 2.46
C ALA A 124 7.56 3.87 2.47
N LEU A 125 8.05 4.44 3.56
CA LEU A 125 8.50 5.82 3.60
C LEU A 125 10.02 5.84 3.39
N ASN A 126 10.47 6.45 2.31
CA ASN A 126 11.87 6.59 1.96
C ASN A 126 12.38 7.99 2.32
N PHE A 127 13.62 8.06 2.79
CA PHE A 127 14.38 9.30 2.90
C PHE A 127 15.56 9.27 1.94
N LYS A 128 15.61 10.21 0.99
CA LYS A 128 16.67 10.30 -0.02
C LYS A 128 16.92 8.94 -0.69
N GLN A 129 15.84 8.34 -1.18
CA GLN A 129 15.83 7.06 -1.90
C GLN A 129 16.23 5.82 -1.05
N LYS A 130 16.33 5.96 0.29
CA LYS A 130 16.60 4.83 1.18
C LYS A 130 15.39 4.55 2.06
N PRO A 131 14.95 3.29 2.21
CA PRO A 131 13.87 2.94 3.08
C PRO A 131 14.13 3.40 4.52
N TYR A 132 13.14 4.05 5.14
CA TYR A 132 13.18 4.51 6.52
C TYR A 132 12.16 3.78 7.39
N ILE A 133 10.93 3.62 6.90
CA ILE A 133 9.89 2.80 7.50
C ILE A 133 9.28 1.94 6.39
N GLY A 134 8.98 0.69 6.69
CA GLY A 134 8.31 -0.23 5.77
C GLY A 134 7.14 -0.94 6.43
N PHE A 135 6.10 -1.16 5.65
CA PHE A 135 4.89 -1.90 6.02
C PHE A 135 4.61 -2.96 4.98
N VAL A 136 4.38 -4.19 5.41
CA VAL A 136 3.96 -5.30 4.56
C VAL A 136 2.71 -5.92 5.16
N LEU A 137 1.59 -5.76 4.48
CA LEU A 137 0.32 -6.35 4.86
C LEU A 137 0.09 -7.63 4.06
N ILE A 138 -0.20 -8.74 4.75
CA ILE A 138 -0.57 -10.03 4.17
C ILE A 138 -1.99 -10.35 4.64
N PRO A 139 -3.03 -9.93 3.89
CA PRO A 139 -4.42 -9.99 4.36
C PRO A 139 -4.90 -11.40 4.68
N GLU A 140 -4.60 -12.38 3.83
CA GLU A 140 -5.01 -13.78 4.01
C GLU A 140 -4.41 -14.45 5.27
N LYS A 141 -3.36 -13.86 5.82
CA LYS A 141 -2.69 -14.35 7.02
C LYS A 141 -3.00 -13.51 8.25
N ASP A 142 -3.81 -12.47 8.11
CA ASP A 142 -4.07 -11.49 9.18
C ASP A 142 -2.77 -10.95 9.78
N GLN A 143 -1.82 -10.56 8.91
CA GLN A 143 -0.49 -10.14 9.30
C GLN A 143 -0.14 -8.77 8.72
N LEU A 144 0.36 -7.89 9.58
CA LEU A 144 1.00 -6.64 9.21
C LEU A 144 2.40 -6.60 9.81
N TRP A 145 3.41 -6.53 8.95
CA TRP A 145 4.81 -6.39 9.33
C TRP A 145 5.22 -4.94 9.22
N ILE A 146 5.85 -4.40 10.28
CA ILE A 146 6.33 -3.01 10.33
C ILE A 146 7.80 -3.03 10.68
N THR A 147 8.61 -2.28 9.94
CA THR A 147 10.03 -2.07 10.21
C THR A 147 10.38 -0.59 10.12
N ALA A 148 11.29 -0.13 10.97
CA ALA A 148 11.86 1.22 10.89
C ALA A 148 13.36 1.17 11.18
N VAL A 149 14.13 2.07 10.58
CA VAL A 149 15.60 2.10 10.70
C VAL A 149 16.10 2.21 12.15
N SER A 150 15.26 2.72 13.07
CA SER A 150 15.54 2.84 14.50
C SER A 150 14.86 1.78 15.37
N TYR A 151 14.09 0.86 14.78
CA TYR A 151 13.34 -0.18 15.48
C TYR A 151 13.57 -1.53 14.82
N THR A 152 14.06 -2.51 15.60
CA THR A 152 14.09 -3.91 15.20
C THR A 152 12.70 -4.52 15.37
N HIS A 153 12.09 -4.91 14.26
CA HIS A 153 10.92 -5.80 14.12
C HIS A 153 9.77 -5.63 15.14
N LEU A 154 8.74 -4.90 14.73
CA LEU A 154 7.42 -4.99 15.35
C LEU A 154 6.52 -5.88 14.46
N ARG A 155 6.14 -7.04 15.00
CA ARG A 155 5.03 -7.83 14.47
C ARG A 155 3.75 -7.25 15.07
N ALA A 156 2.96 -6.54 14.30
CA ALA A 156 1.65 -6.10 14.75
C ALA A 156 0.62 -7.21 14.44
N HIS A 157 0.35 -8.05 15.44
CA HIS A 157 -0.86 -8.85 15.51
C HIS A 157 -1.79 -8.09 16.43
N GLU A 158 -2.73 -7.32 15.87
CA GLU A 158 -3.93 -6.89 16.59
C GLU A 158 -4.82 -6.15 15.58
N THR A 159 -5.87 -6.81 15.15
CA THR A 159 -7.08 -6.17 14.60
C THR A 159 -7.65 -5.25 15.68
N PRO A 160 -7.99 -4.00 15.38
CA PRO A 160 -8.67 -3.12 16.31
C PRO A 160 -10.03 -3.66 16.72
#